data_a05021222ed57d03e8465ec7c49d2313
#
_entry.id   a05021222ed57d03e8465ec7c49d2313
#
_cell.length_a   1.000
_cell.length_b   1.000
_cell.length_c   1.000
_cell.angle_alpha   90.00
_cell.angle_beta   90.00
_cell.angle_gamma   90.00
#
_symmetry.space_group_name_H-M   'P 1'
#
loop_
_entity.id
_entity.type
_entity.pdbx_description
1 polymer ?
#
loop_
_entity_poly.entity_id
_entity_poly.type
_entity_poly.pdbx_seq_one_letter_code
_entity_poly.pdbx_strand_id
1 'polypeptide(L)' 'MSEFEIHIPARKKQAATDKDNPVVKVSPEAYNALVEIYNESTISMKDIASLLIIEGSKHVVYDKEE' A
#
# COMPACT_ATOMS: atom_id res chain seq x y z
N MET A 1 17.55 13.80 -6.86
CA MET A 1 16.39 13.17 -6.26
C MET A 1 16.30 11.72 -6.74
N SER A 2 16.30 10.79 -5.82
CA SER A 2 16.23 9.38 -6.23
C SER A 2 14.81 9.04 -6.67
N GLU A 3 14.73 8.26 -7.74
CA GLU A 3 13.46 7.74 -8.19
C GLU A 3 13.13 6.48 -7.42
N PHE A 4 11.93 6.43 -6.91
CA PHE A 4 11.44 5.29 -6.16
C PHE A 4 10.36 4.58 -6.97
N GLU A 5 10.59 3.30 -7.25
CA GLU A 5 9.65 2.50 -8.03
C GLU A 5 9.35 1.20 -7.31
N ILE A 6 8.08 0.82 -7.32
CA ILE A 6 7.62 -0.45 -6.77
C ILE A 6 7.18 -1.31 -7.95
N HIS A 7 7.91 -2.40 -8.21
CA HIS A 7 7.62 -3.28 -9.34
C HIS A 7 6.66 -4.39 -8.94
N ILE A 8 5.56 -4.49 -9.65
CA ILE A 8 4.51 -5.47 -9.37
C ILE A 8 4.14 -6.18 -10.68
N PRO A 9 4.01 -7.52 -10.66
CA PRO A 9 3.58 -8.23 -11.86
C PRO A 9 2.18 -7.79 -12.29
N ALA A 10 2.01 -7.60 -13.58
CA ALA A 10 0.73 -7.17 -14.12
C ALA A 10 -0.28 -8.29 -14.09
N ARG A 11 -1.56 -7.95 -13.94
CA ARG A 11 -2.66 -8.91 -13.99
C ARG A 11 -3.91 -8.26 -14.56
N LYS A 12 -4.92 -9.08 -14.78
CA LYS A 12 -6.21 -8.58 -15.24
C LYS A 12 -6.82 -7.66 -14.20
N LYS A 13 -7.48 -6.62 -14.67
CA LYS A 13 -8.12 -5.67 -13.78
C LYS A 13 -9.30 -6.28 -13.05
N GLN A 14 -9.44 -5.88 -11.81
CA GLN A 14 -10.63 -6.16 -11.02
C GLN A 14 -11.35 -4.85 -10.73
N ALA A 15 -12.64 -4.95 -10.45
CA ALA A 15 -13.42 -3.78 -10.14
C ALA A 15 -12.98 -3.18 -8.81
N ALA A 16 -12.97 -1.85 -8.75
CA ALA A 16 -12.76 -1.15 -7.49
C ALA A 16 -13.97 -1.36 -6.59
N THR A 17 -13.77 -1.17 -5.30
CA THR A 17 -14.85 -1.29 -4.34
C THR A 17 -15.38 0.07 -3.93
N ASP A 18 -16.67 0.10 -3.60
CA ASP A 18 -17.28 1.28 -2.97
C ASP A 18 -17.65 0.99 -1.51
N LYS A 19 -17.20 -0.12 -0.99
CA LYS A 19 -17.45 -0.48 0.41
C LYS A 19 -16.70 0.46 1.35
N ASP A 20 -17.33 0.75 2.47
CA ASP A 20 -16.68 1.47 3.55
C ASP A 20 -15.66 0.55 4.23
N ASN A 21 -14.45 1.04 4.41
CA ASN A 21 -13.42 0.33 5.14
C ASN A 21 -13.18 -1.12 4.66
N PRO A 22 -12.89 -1.30 3.37
CA PRO A 22 -12.56 -2.65 2.89
C PRO A 22 -11.29 -3.15 3.56
N VAL A 23 -11.18 -4.49 3.69
CA VAL A 23 -10.09 -5.10 4.45
C VAL A 23 -9.15 -5.85 3.50
N VAL A 24 -7.86 -5.71 3.74
CA VAL A 24 -6.83 -6.48 3.08
C VAL A 24 -5.88 -7.02 4.14
N LYS A 25 -5.43 -8.27 3.95
CA LYS A 25 -4.46 -8.86 4.86
C LYS A 25 -3.05 -8.49 4.42
N VAL A 26 -2.18 -8.21 5.38
CA VAL A 26 -0.79 -7.90 5.11
C VAL A 26 0.11 -8.89 5.84
N SER A 27 1.37 -8.96 5.42
CA SER A 27 2.34 -9.83 6.07
C SER A 27 2.68 -9.28 7.47
N PRO A 28 3.16 -10.15 8.38
CA PRO A 28 3.61 -9.66 9.69
C PRO A 28 4.69 -8.58 9.58
N GLU A 29 5.59 -8.72 8.61
CA GLU A 29 6.64 -7.75 8.37
C GLU A 29 6.06 -6.38 8.02
N ALA A 30 5.08 -6.35 7.13
CA ALA A 30 4.43 -5.10 6.74
C ALA A 30 3.66 -4.51 7.92
N TYR A 31 2.99 -5.36 8.69
CA TYR A 31 2.25 -4.91 9.86
C TYR A 31 3.19 -4.27 10.88
N ASN A 32 4.34 -4.88 11.12
CA ASN A 32 5.30 -4.36 12.08
C ASN A 32 5.89 -3.03 11.64
N ALA A 33 6.12 -2.85 10.33
CA ALA A 33 6.56 -1.57 9.80
C ALA A 33 5.50 -0.49 10.06
N LEU A 34 4.23 -0.86 9.88
CA LEU A 34 3.12 0.05 10.14
C LEU A 34 3.05 0.44 11.62
N VAL A 35 3.28 -0.53 12.52
CA VAL A 35 3.27 -0.27 13.95
C VAL A 35 4.38 0.73 14.34
N GLU A 36 5.55 0.58 13.76
CA GLU A 36 6.65 1.51 14.02
C GLU A 36 6.26 2.95 13.66
N ILE A 37 5.64 3.11 12.51
CA ILE A 37 5.20 4.43 12.08
C ILE A 37 4.09 4.95 12.99
N TYR A 38 3.16 4.07 13.35
CA TYR A 38 2.06 4.43 14.25
C TYR A 38 2.58 4.97 15.58
N ASN A 39 3.62 4.33 16.11
CA ASN A 39 4.19 4.74 17.40
C ASN A 39 4.84 6.13 17.35
N GLU A 40 5.18 6.59 16.17
CA GLU A 40 5.78 7.92 15.99
C GLU A 40 4.77 8.97 15.49
N SER A 41 3.51 8.57 15.38
CA SER A 41 2.49 9.42 14.74
C SER A 41 1.32 9.68 15.67
N THR A 42 0.53 10.68 15.32
CA THR A 42 -0.68 11.04 16.07
C THR A 42 -1.95 10.62 15.36
N ILE A 43 -1.84 10.02 14.16
CA ILE A 43 -3.01 9.57 13.42
C ILE A 43 -3.19 8.07 13.57
N SER A 44 -4.37 7.56 13.17
CA SER A 44 -4.72 6.16 13.34
C SER A 44 -3.93 5.25 12.39
N MET A 45 -3.86 3.96 12.72
CA MET A 45 -3.24 2.98 11.83
C MET A 45 -3.91 2.93 10.46
N LYS A 46 -5.24 3.04 10.44
CA LYS A 46 -5.99 3.07 9.19
C LYS A 46 -5.55 4.23 8.32
N ASP A 47 -5.41 5.41 8.92
CA ASP A 47 -5.02 6.60 8.17
C ASP A 47 -3.58 6.52 7.68
N ILE A 48 -2.69 5.99 8.50
CA ILE A 48 -1.29 5.79 8.09
C ILE A 48 -1.22 4.80 6.93
N ALA A 49 -1.88 3.66 7.07
CA ALA A 49 -1.88 2.65 6.02
C ALA A 49 -2.47 3.20 4.73
N SER A 50 -3.57 3.92 4.84
CA SER A 50 -4.22 4.52 3.68
C SER A 50 -3.30 5.51 2.98
N LEU A 51 -2.62 6.35 3.75
CA LEU A 51 -1.69 7.32 3.20
C LEU A 51 -0.52 6.65 2.48
N LEU A 52 0.06 5.63 3.11
CA LEU A 52 1.18 4.91 2.52
C LEU A 52 0.78 4.21 1.22
N ILE A 53 -0.41 3.62 1.20
CA ILE A 53 -0.91 2.93 0.01
C ILE A 53 -1.14 3.93 -1.12
N ILE A 54 -1.79 5.04 -0.82
CA ILE A 54 -2.09 6.05 -1.83
C ILE A 54 -0.80 6.64 -2.39
N GLU A 55 0.13 7.03 -1.52
CA GLU A 55 1.39 7.60 -1.97
C GLU A 55 2.26 6.57 -2.69
N GLY A 56 2.31 5.35 -2.16
CA GLY A 56 3.06 4.27 -2.78
C GLY A 56 2.53 3.90 -4.14
N SER A 57 1.22 3.95 -4.34
CA SER A 57 0.61 3.58 -5.61
C SER A 57 1.06 4.48 -6.76
N LYS A 58 1.53 5.69 -6.45
CA LYS A 58 2.02 6.61 -7.47
C LYS A 58 3.37 6.19 -8.03
N HIS A 59 4.03 5.26 -7.36
CA HIS A 59 5.37 4.79 -7.75
C HIS A 59 5.36 3.36 -8.27
N VAL A 60 4.18 2.80 -8.51
CA VAL A 60 4.05 1.41 -8.95
C VAL A 60 4.34 1.29 -10.43
N VAL A 61 5.18 0.30 -10.78
CA VAL A 61 5.49 -0.05 -12.16
C VAL A 61 5.01 -1.48 -12.39
N TYR A 62 4.24 -1.68 -13.44
CA TYR A 62 3.67 -3.00 -13.75
C TYR A 62 4.60 -3.75 -14.69
N ASP A 63 5.15 -4.86 -14.21
CA ASP A 63 6.00 -5.73 -15.02
C ASP A 63 5.12 -6.73 -15.75
N LYS A 64 5.18 -6.71 -17.07
CA LYS A 64 4.39 -7.63 -17.88
C LYS A 64 5.11 -8.97 -17.99
N GLU A 65 4.34 -10.05 -17.88
CA GLU A 65 4.84 -11.38 -18.15
C GLU A 65 4.71 -11.66 -19.65
N GLU A 66 5.74 -12.23 -20.20
CA GLU A 66 5.72 -12.66 -21.59
C GLU A 66 5.49 -14.15 -21.72
#